data_16c5338b1b32eba7718f3acccdd18fe2
#
_entry.id   16c5338b1b32eba7718f3acccdd18fe2
#
_cell.length_a   1.000
_cell.length_b   1.000
_cell.length_c   1.000
_cell.angle_alpha   90.00
_cell.angle_beta   90.00
_cell.angle_gamma   90.00
#
_symmetry.space_group_name_H-M   'P 1'
#
loop_
_entity.id
_entity.type
_entity.pdbx_description
1 polymer ?
#
loop_
_entity_poly.entity_id
_entity_poly.type
_entity_poly.pdbx_seq_one_letter_code
_entity_poly.pdbx_strand_id
1 'polypeptide(L)'
;MENIISKKVVRYRKGNNESLLEIIEVFDPLLSKYSRLLDGEDTRQELIIHLISVISKINLHNKELCKDKVIVSYIAKSIKNEYIRLSKKKSKIILYESELNLDIEVAYDGFESEFE
;
A
#
# COMPACT_ATOMS: atom_id res chain seq x y z
N MET A 1 -12.36 -9.27 14.99
CA MET A 1 -11.92 -8.14 14.20
C MET A 1 -10.41 -8.16 14.01
N GLU A 2 -9.73 -8.41 15.11
CA GLU A 2 -8.29 -8.43 15.04
C GLU A 2 -7.80 -9.54 14.13
N ASN A 3 -6.73 -9.24 13.41
CA ASN A 3 -5.98 -10.22 12.63
C ASN A 3 -6.70 -10.73 11.38
N ILE A 4 -7.71 -9.99 10.89
CA ILE A 4 -8.38 -10.37 9.67
C ILE A 4 -7.44 -10.26 8.48
N ILE A 5 -6.70 -9.15 8.40
CA ILE A 5 -5.78 -8.94 7.29
C ILE A 5 -4.59 -9.91 7.38
N SER A 6 -4.07 -10.12 8.59
CA SER A 6 -2.94 -11.05 8.73
C SER A 6 -3.35 -12.47 8.36
N LYS A 7 -4.59 -12.85 8.68
CA LYS A 7 -5.09 -14.17 8.28
C LYS A 7 -5.19 -14.29 6.76
N LYS A 8 -5.61 -13.23 6.09
CA LYS A 8 -5.68 -13.23 4.64
C LYS A 8 -4.29 -13.33 4.01
N VAL A 9 -3.31 -12.67 4.61
CA VAL A 9 -1.92 -12.77 4.14
C VAL A 9 -1.42 -14.20 4.29
N VAL A 10 -1.70 -14.84 5.42
CA VAL A 10 -1.30 -16.23 5.63
C VAL A 10 -1.95 -17.15 4.59
N ARG A 11 -3.25 -16.96 4.35
CA ARG A 11 -3.95 -17.77 3.35
C ARG A 11 -3.36 -17.59 1.97
N TYR A 12 -3.06 -16.33 1.61
CA TYR A 12 -2.45 -16.07 0.32
C TYR A 12 -1.10 -16.79 0.18
N ARG A 13 -0.28 -16.75 1.24
CA ARG A 13 1.01 -17.41 1.20
C ARG A 13 0.90 -18.93 1.06
N LYS A 14 -0.25 -19.47 1.48
CA LYS A 14 -0.52 -20.90 1.33
C LYS A 14 -1.14 -21.26 -0.01
N GLY A 15 -1.30 -20.29 -0.88
CA GLY A 15 -1.79 -20.53 -2.22
C GLY A 15 -3.20 -20.07 -2.53
N ASN A 16 -3.87 -19.41 -1.59
CA ASN A 16 -5.23 -18.94 -1.80
C ASN A 16 -5.23 -17.58 -2.49
N ASN A 17 -5.45 -17.57 -3.80
CA ASN A 17 -5.42 -16.34 -4.58
C ASN A 17 -6.61 -15.44 -4.32
N GLU A 18 -7.72 -15.99 -3.84
CA GLU A 18 -8.87 -15.15 -3.50
C GLU A 18 -8.55 -14.21 -2.36
N SER A 19 -7.73 -14.67 -1.41
CA SER A 19 -7.32 -13.82 -0.30
C SER A 19 -6.51 -12.62 -0.80
N LEU A 20 -5.71 -12.81 -1.84
CA LEU A 20 -4.97 -11.71 -2.44
C LEU A 20 -5.93 -10.64 -2.98
N LEU A 21 -6.97 -11.06 -3.67
CA LEU A 21 -7.94 -10.11 -4.21
C LEU A 21 -8.61 -9.33 -3.09
N GLU A 22 -8.93 -10.00 -1.99
CA GLU A 22 -9.54 -9.33 -0.84
C GLU A 22 -8.59 -8.30 -0.22
N ILE A 23 -7.31 -8.63 -0.15
CA ILE A 23 -6.32 -7.70 0.37
C ILE A 23 -6.22 -6.48 -0.55
N ILE A 24 -6.18 -6.71 -1.85
CA ILE A 24 -6.12 -5.61 -2.82
C ILE A 24 -7.33 -4.70 -2.66
N GLU A 25 -8.51 -5.27 -2.43
CA GLU A 25 -9.71 -4.46 -2.25
C GLU A 25 -9.61 -3.55 -1.04
N VAL A 26 -8.99 -4.01 0.03
CA VAL A 26 -8.82 -3.19 1.23
C VAL A 26 -8.00 -1.94 0.91
N PHE A 27 -7.01 -2.07 0.05
CA PHE A 27 -6.13 -0.95 -0.29
C PHE A 27 -6.50 -0.24 -1.58
N ASP A 28 -7.63 -0.62 -2.19
CA ASP A 28 -8.03 -0.03 -3.46
C ASP A 28 -8.17 1.50 -3.42
N PRO A 29 -8.77 2.11 -2.39
CA PRO A 29 -8.85 3.57 -2.38
C PRO A 29 -7.48 4.24 -2.47
N LEU A 30 -6.50 3.68 -1.77
CA LEU A 30 -5.15 4.21 -1.77
C LEU A 30 -4.48 3.98 -3.12
N LEU A 31 -4.61 2.78 -3.65
CA LEU A 31 -4.03 2.43 -4.95
C LEU A 31 -4.61 3.32 -6.05
N SER A 32 -5.92 3.53 -6.03
CA SER A 32 -6.58 4.36 -7.03
C SER A 32 -6.15 5.81 -6.92
N LYS A 33 -6.01 6.32 -5.71
CA LYS A 33 -5.60 7.69 -5.51
C LYS A 33 -4.21 7.94 -6.08
N TYR A 34 -3.26 7.08 -5.73
CA TYR A 34 -1.89 7.27 -6.19
C TYR A 34 -1.76 7.06 -7.69
N SER A 35 -2.53 6.14 -8.27
CA SER A 35 -2.46 5.94 -9.71
C SER A 35 -3.01 7.14 -10.47
N ARG A 36 -4.04 7.79 -9.93
CA ARG A 36 -4.56 9.02 -10.55
C ARG A 36 -3.56 10.15 -10.48
N LEU A 37 -2.84 10.24 -9.37
CA LEU A 37 -1.85 11.30 -9.19
C LEU A 37 -0.68 11.15 -10.16
N LEU A 38 -0.33 9.93 -10.52
CA LEU A 38 0.75 9.68 -11.47
C LEU A 38 0.26 9.37 -12.88
N ASP A 39 -1.04 9.47 -13.08
CA ASP A 39 -1.61 9.43 -14.42
C ASP A 39 -1.40 8.13 -15.16
N GLY A 40 -1.90 7.01 -14.62
CA GLY A 40 -1.86 5.82 -15.44
C GLY A 40 -2.22 4.51 -14.79
N GLU A 41 -2.73 3.63 -15.64
CA GLU A 41 -2.99 2.24 -15.32
C GLU A 41 -1.71 1.53 -14.91
N ASP A 42 -0.61 1.88 -15.56
CA ASP A 42 0.67 1.24 -15.28
C ASP A 42 1.10 1.47 -13.83
N THR A 43 0.83 2.67 -13.32
CA THR A 43 1.15 2.99 -11.93
C THR A 43 0.39 2.09 -10.96
N ARG A 44 -0.91 1.88 -11.23
CA ARG A 44 -1.72 1.01 -10.38
C ARG A 44 -1.16 -0.41 -10.38
N GLN A 45 -0.79 -0.92 -11.54
CA GLN A 45 -0.23 -2.26 -11.65
C GLN A 45 1.09 -2.37 -10.89
N GLU A 46 1.95 -1.37 -11.01
CA GLU A 46 3.21 -1.38 -10.30
C GLU A 46 3.02 -1.34 -8.79
N LEU A 47 2.04 -0.55 -8.32
CA LEU A 47 1.75 -0.51 -6.90
C LEU A 47 1.19 -1.84 -6.40
N ILE A 48 0.37 -2.50 -7.21
CA ILE A 48 -0.16 -3.81 -6.85
C ILE A 48 0.97 -4.84 -6.79
N ILE A 49 1.88 -4.80 -7.75
CA ILE A 49 3.04 -5.70 -7.74
C ILE A 49 3.86 -5.48 -6.47
N HIS A 50 4.05 -4.23 -6.09
CA HIS A 50 4.77 -3.91 -4.87
C HIS A 50 4.03 -4.43 -3.63
N LEU A 51 2.72 -4.26 -3.60
CA LEU A 51 1.89 -4.78 -2.53
C LEU A 51 2.07 -6.29 -2.38
N ILE A 52 2.03 -7.01 -3.49
CA ILE A 52 2.22 -8.45 -3.48
C ILE A 52 3.59 -8.81 -2.92
N SER A 53 4.61 -8.08 -3.33
CA SER A 53 5.96 -8.30 -2.82
C SER A 53 6.02 -8.11 -1.31
N VAL A 54 5.36 -7.06 -0.80
CA VAL A 54 5.37 -6.77 0.63
C VAL A 54 4.67 -7.88 1.41
N ILE A 55 3.48 -8.29 0.99
CA ILE A 55 2.75 -9.31 1.75
C ILE A 55 3.40 -10.68 1.62
N SER A 56 4.25 -10.89 0.62
CA SER A 56 5.00 -12.13 0.50
C SER A 56 6.20 -12.19 1.44
N LYS A 57 6.66 -11.04 1.91
CA LYS A 57 7.88 -10.96 2.72
C LYS A 57 7.66 -10.49 4.15
N ILE A 58 6.47 -9.99 4.46
CA ILE A 58 6.22 -9.44 5.79
C ILE A 58 6.38 -10.52 6.85
N ASN A 59 7.02 -10.15 7.98
CA ASN A 59 7.30 -11.10 9.04
C ASN A 59 6.12 -11.21 10.00
N LEU A 60 5.30 -12.24 9.81
CA LEU A 60 4.12 -12.47 10.64
C LEU A 60 4.44 -13.20 11.94
N HIS A 61 5.69 -13.62 12.14
CA HIS A 61 6.09 -14.18 13.42
C HIS A 61 6.23 -13.11 14.49
N ASN A 62 6.39 -11.87 14.07
CA ASN A 62 6.39 -10.75 14.99
C ASN A 62 4.96 -10.47 15.43
N LYS A 63 4.68 -10.60 16.73
CA LYS A 63 3.32 -10.43 17.24
C LYS A 63 2.75 -9.06 16.96
N GLU A 64 3.60 -8.04 16.92
CA GLU A 64 3.13 -6.68 16.62
C GLU A 64 2.60 -6.59 15.19
N LEU A 65 3.25 -7.26 14.25
CA LEU A 65 2.83 -7.23 12.85
C LEU A 65 1.61 -8.11 12.57
N CYS A 66 1.17 -8.89 13.56
CA CYS A 66 -0.05 -9.68 13.38
C CYS A 66 -1.32 -8.88 13.61
N LYS A 67 -1.21 -7.70 14.21
CA LYS A 67 -2.37 -6.87 14.46
C LYS A 67 -2.77 -6.15 13.18
N ASP A 68 -4.06 -6.15 12.88
CA ASP A 68 -4.57 -5.53 11.66
C ASP A 68 -4.14 -4.07 11.52
N LYS A 69 -4.26 -3.30 12.59
CA LYS A 69 -3.89 -1.90 12.55
C LYS A 69 -2.43 -1.71 12.15
N VAL A 70 -1.56 -2.52 12.71
CA VAL A 70 -0.13 -2.42 12.43
C VAL A 70 0.18 -2.87 11.01
N ILE A 71 -0.39 -4.00 10.59
CA ILE A 71 -0.09 -4.53 9.26
C ILE A 71 -0.66 -3.63 8.17
N VAL A 72 -1.85 -3.05 8.38
CA VAL A 72 -2.42 -2.12 7.41
C VAL A 72 -1.55 -0.87 7.30
N SER A 73 -1.10 -0.33 8.42
CA SER A 73 -0.22 0.84 8.40
C SER A 73 1.10 0.54 7.70
N TYR A 74 1.65 -0.63 7.96
CA TYR A 74 2.90 -1.05 7.33
C TYR A 74 2.75 -1.14 5.81
N ILE A 75 1.69 -1.79 5.36
CA ILE A 75 1.44 -1.95 3.92
C ILE A 75 1.15 -0.60 3.27
N ALA A 76 0.34 0.24 3.92
CA ALA A 76 0.02 1.56 3.38
C ALA A 76 1.28 2.41 3.23
N LYS A 77 2.16 2.35 4.22
CA LYS A 77 3.42 3.07 4.18
C LYS A 77 4.31 2.57 3.04
N SER A 78 4.31 1.26 2.82
CA SER A 78 5.08 0.67 1.73
C SER A 78 4.57 1.12 0.38
N ILE A 79 3.25 1.18 0.21
CA ILE A 79 2.64 1.67 -1.03
C ILE A 79 2.99 3.13 -1.25
N LYS A 80 2.91 3.94 -0.20
CA LYS A 80 3.28 5.35 -0.29
C LYS A 80 4.74 5.51 -0.73
N ASN A 81 5.62 4.74 -0.13
CA ASN A 81 7.04 4.82 -0.46
C ASN A 81 7.30 4.43 -1.91
N GLU A 82 6.59 3.42 -2.40
CA GLU A 82 6.73 3.03 -3.80
C GLU A 82 6.18 4.11 -4.71
N TYR A 83 5.07 4.75 -4.33
CA TYR A 83 4.53 5.86 -5.09
C TYR A 83 5.55 6.99 -5.19
N ILE A 84 6.20 7.31 -4.07
CA ILE A 84 7.23 8.37 -4.07
C ILE A 84 8.36 8.00 -5.02
N ARG A 85 8.81 6.76 -4.99
CA ARG A 85 9.87 6.29 -5.87
C ARG A 85 9.46 6.44 -7.34
N LEU A 86 8.23 6.04 -7.67
CA LEU A 86 7.73 6.15 -9.04
C LEU A 86 7.55 7.60 -9.44
N SER A 87 7.13 8.44 -8.52
CA SER A 87 6.96 9.86 -8.78
C SER A 87 8.29 10.51 -9.13
N LYS A 88 9.33 10.19 -8.38
CA LYS A 88 10.66 10.74 -8.65
C LYS A 88 11.22 10.24 -9.97
N LYS A 89 10.92 9.00 -10.32
CA LYS A 89 11.36 8.41 -11.58
C LYS A 89 10.70 9.09 -12.77
N LYS A 90 9.42 9.41 -12.67
CA LYS A 90 8.67 10.02 -13.76
C LYS A 90 8.94 11.51 -13.88
N SER A 91 9.03 12.19 -12.77
CA SER A 91 9.23 13.64 -12.76
C SER A 91 10.70 13.97 -12.54
N LYS A 92 11.31 14.61 -13.51
CA LYS A 92 12.67 15.07 -13.37
C LYS A 92 12.72 16.51 -12.91
N ILE A 93 11.58 17.08 -12.57
CA ILE A 93 11.48 18.48 -12.17
C ILE A 93 11.38 18.56 -10.66
N ILE A 94 12.43 19.11 -10.05
CA ILE A 94 12.54 19.20 -8.60
C ILE A 94 11.43 20.03 -7.98
N LEU A 95 10.95 21.03 -8.71
CA LEU A 95 9.90 21.92 -8.19
C LEU A 95 8.61 21.19 -7.86
N TYR A 96 8.28 20.15 -8.61
CA TYR A 96 7.07 19.39 -8.37
C TYR A 96 7.18 18.45 -7.19
N GLU A 97 8.40 18.10 -6.80
CA GLU A 97 8.57 17.14 -5.71
C GLU A 97 7.97 17.66 -4.41
N SER A 98 8.17 18.94 -4.10
CA SER A 98 7.62 19.50 -2.86
C SER A 98 6.12 19.43 -2.81
N GLU A 99 5.46 19.79 -3.90
CA GLU A 99 4.00 19.77 -3.96
C GLU A 99 3.46 18.36 -3.92
N LEU A 100 4.10 17.45 -4.66
CA LEU A 100 3.68 16.06 -4.65
C LEU A 100 3.87 15.43 -3.29
N ASN A 101 4.96 15.74 -2.63
CA ASN A 101 5.21 15.21 -1.29
C ASN A 101 4.18 15.70 -0.30
N LEU A 102 3.78 16.96 -0.40
CA LEU A 102 2.74 17.50 0.48
C LEU A 102 1.42 16.79 0.25
N ASP A 103 1.04 16.60 -1.02
CA ASP A 103 -0.20 15.92 -1.36
C ASP A 103 -0.17 14.48 -0.87
N ILE A 104 0.96 13.80 -0.99
CA ILE A 104 1.11 12.43 -0.54
C ILE A 104 0.94 12.35 0.97
N GLU A 105 1.55 13.27 1.71
CA GLU A 105 1.44 13.27 3.16
C GLU A 105 0.00 13.44 3.60
N VAL A 106 -0.72 14.37 3.00
CA VAL A 106 -2.13 14.59 3.32
C VAL A 106 -2.96 13.35 3.01
N ALA A 107 -2.73 12.74 1.84
CA ALA A 107 -3.47 11.55 1.44
C ALA A 107 -3.20 10.39 2.37
N TYR A 108 -1.94 10.21 2.77
CA TYR A 108 -1.56 9.12 3.66
C TYR A 108 -2.18 9.31 5.04
N ASP A 109 -2.12 10.53 5.57
CA ASP A 109 -2.71 10.83 6.87
C ASP A 109 -4.20 10.57 6.88
N GLY A 110 -4.88 10.97 5.80
CA GLY A 110 -6.30 10.72 5.67
C GLY A 110 -6.63 9.23 5.62
N PHE A 111 -5.80 8.48 4.90
CA PHE A 111 -6.00 7.03 4.81
C PHE A 111 -5.79 6.36 6.16
N GLU A 112 -4.75 6.76 6.88
CA GLU A 112 -4.50 6.20 8.21
C GLU A 112 -5.63 6.50 9.18
N SER A 113 -6.19 7.69 9.09
CA SER A 113 -7.29 8.08 9.97
C SER A 113 -8.49 7.16 9.81
N GLU A 114 -8.72 6.67 8.61
CA GLU A 114 -9.84 5.78 8.34
C GLU A 114 -9.69 4.44 9.04
N PHE A 115 -8.48 4.05 9.37
CA PHE A 115 -8.22 2.74 9.96
C PHE A 115 -7.92 2.80 11.44
N GLU A 116 -7.92 3.97 12.01
CA GLU A 116 -7.77 4.12 13.44
C GLU A 116 -9.11 4.01 14.13
#